data_9846a5bbfd9dac490ed272e4fc3e1171
#
_entry.id   9846a5bbfd9dac490ed272e4fc3e1171
#
_cell.length_a   1.000
_cell.length_b   1.000
_cell.length_c   1.000
_cell.angle_alpha   90.00
_cell.angle_beta   90.00
_cell.angle_gamma   90.00
#
_symmetry.space_group_name_H-M   'P 1'
#
loop_
_entity.id
_entity.type
_entity.pdbx_description
1 polymer ?
#
loop_
_entity_poly.entity_id
_entity_poly.type
_entity_poly.pdbx_seq_one_letter_code
_entity_poly.pdbx_strand_id
1 'polypeptide(L)'
;MDNNITLEELKNKVKDFCEKRDWDQFHNPKELAIGISTEANELLQIFRFKSEEDMKKLMSSDKKHEVEEELADVLYFVLRFAQMNNIDLSSAVSNKIEKNDKKYPAEKVKGCNKKYNEYR
;
A
#
# COMPACT_ATOMS: atom_id res chain seq x y z
N MET A 1 -16.64 6.09 5.27
CA MET A 1 -15.25 5.72 5.10
C MET A 1 -15.12 4.83 3.86
N ASP A 2 -14.23 3.85 3.82
CA ASP A 2 -13.96 3.07 2.59
C ASP A 2 -14.98 1.96 2.35
N ASN A 3 -16.26 2.30 2.37
CA ASN A 3 -17.34 1.32 2.22
C ASN A 3 -18.25 1.57 1.01
N ASN A 4 -17.90 2.55 0.17
CA ASN A 4 -18.72 2.90 -1.00
C ASN A 4 -18.29 2.18 -2.27
N ILE A 5 -17.08 1.61 -2.29
CA ILE A 5 -16.52 0.99 -3.47
C ILE A 5 -15.67 -0.22 -3.06
N THR A 6 -15.70 -1.28 -3.84
CA THR A 6 -14.93 -2.49 -3.58
C THR A 6 -13.53 -2.38 -4.19
N LEU A 7 -12.61 -3.26 -3.76
CA LEU A 7 -11.29 -3.37 -4.39
C LEU A 7 -11.43 -3.71 -5.88
N GLU A 8 -12.36 -4.59 -6.22
CA GLU A 8 -12.59 -4.96 -7.62
C GLU A 8 -13.01 -3.76 -8.46
N GLU A 9 -13.90 -2.94 -7.93
CA GLU A 9 -14.32 -1.72 -8.62
C GLU A 9 -13.17 -0.74 -8.79
N LEU A 10 -12.29 -0.60 -7.78
CA LEU A 10 -11.10 0.23 -7.88
C LEU A 10 -10.12 -0.31 -8.92
N LYS A 11 -9.90 -1.63 -8.96
CA LYS A 11 -9.08 -2.26 -10.01
C LYS A 11 -9.59 -1.91 -11.39
N ASN A 12 -10.92 -1.97 -11.58
CA ASN A 12 -11.53 -1.65 -12.87
C ASN A 12 -11.36 -0.18 -13.24
N LYS A 13 -11.45 0.71 -12.28
CA LYS A 13 -11.18 2.15 -12.50
C LYS A 13 -9.75 2.39 -12.96
N VAL A 14 -8.79 1.75 -12.30
CA VAL A 14 -7.37 1.85 -12.67
C VAL A 14 -7.13 1.26 -14.05
N LYS A 15 -7.73 0.11 -14.32
CA LYS A 15 -7.65 -0.54 -15.65
C LYS A 15 -8.12 0.41 -16.75
N ASP A 16 -9.33 0.97 -16.59
CA ASP A 16 -9.90 1.88 -17.59
C ASP A 16 -9.03 3.11 -17.79
N PHE A 17 -8.52 3.67 -16.72
CA PHE A 17 -7.61 4.81 -16.76
C PHE A 17 -6.37 4.51 -17.62
N CYS A 18 -5.76 3.36 -17.40
CA CYS A 18 -4.54 2.94 -18.10
C CYS A 18 -4.82 2.56 -19.56
N GLU A 19 -5.90 1.83 -19.81
CA GLU A 19 -6.27 1.42 -21.19
C GLU A 19 -6.58 2.61 -22.07
N LYS A 20 -7.28 3.61 -21.58
CA LYS A 20 -7.57 4.83 -22.34
C LYS A 20 -6.33 5.58 -22.76
N ARG A 21 -5.21 5.37 -22.09
CA ARG A 21 -3.93 6.01 -22.36
C ARG A 21 -2.96 5.11 -23.08
N ASP A 22 -3.41 3.90 -23.43
CA ASP A 22 -2.58 2.90 -24.11
C ASP A 22 -1.30 2.59 -23.32
N TRP A 23 -1.43 2.49 -21.99
CA TRP A 23 -0.30 2.23 -21.12
C TRP A 23 -0.05 0.76 -20.85
N ASP A 24 -0.94 -0.13 -21.28
CA ASP A 24 -0.75 -1.58 -21.11
C ASP A 24 0.59 -2.05 -21.65
N GLN A 25 1.03 -1.47 -22.76
CA GLN A 25 2.30 -1.81 -23.40
C GLN A 25 3.51 -1.51 -22.51
N PHE A 26 3.38 -0.58 -21.57
CA PHE A 26 4.48 -0.19 -20.67
C PHE A 26 4.41 -0.88 -19.32
N HIS A 27 3.29 -1.50 -18.99
CA HIS A 27 3.06 -2.07 -17.67
C HIS A 27 3.35 -3.57 -17.64
N ASN A 28 4.49 -3.93 -17.07
CA ASN A 28 4.85 -5.31 -16.76
C ASN A 28 5.15 -5.40 -15.26
N PRO A 29 5.31 -6.62 -14.70
CA PRO A 29 5.52 -6.76 -13.25
C PRO A 29 6.69 -5.93 -12.71
N LYS A 30 7.80 -5.87 -13.43
CA LYS A 30 8.97 -5.09 -13.00
C LYS A 30 8.66 -3.60 -12.97
N GLU A 31 8.07 -3.07 -14.04
CA GLU A 31 7.76 -1.64 -14.12
C GLU A 31 6.74 -1.23 -13.06
N LEU A 32 5.74 -2.07 -12.81
CA LEU A 32 4.75 -1.81 -11.78
C LEU A 32 5.35 -1.89 -10.38
N ALA A 33 6.26 -2.84 -10.14
CA ALA A 33 6.98 -2.92 -8.87
C ALA A 33 7.87 -1.68 -8.65
N ILE A 34 8.50 -1.18 -9.69
CA ILE A 34 9.24 0.10 -9.65
C ILE A 34 8.29 1.23 -9.27
N GLY A 35 7.10 1.28 -9.86
CA GLY A 35 6.09 2.28 -9.53
C GLY A 35 5.71 2.24 -8.05
N ILE A 36 5.46 1.07 -7.50
CA ILE A 36 5.15 0.90 -6.08
C ILE A 36 6.29 1.45 -5.22
N SER A 37 7.52 1.09 -5.55
CA SER A 37 8.71 1.51 -4.79
C SER A 37 8.92 3.02 -4.87
N THR A 38 8.79 3.59 -6.05
CA THR A 38 8.97 5.03 -6.28
C THR A 38 7.94 5.85 -5.49
N GLU A 39 6.67 5.46 -5.57
CA GLU A 39 5.61 6.18 -4.86
C GLU A 39 5.72 5.98 -3.35
N ALA A 40 6.12 4.79 -2.89
CA ALA A 40 6.40 4.57 -1.47
C ALA A 40 7.52 5.49 -0.98
N ASN A 41 8.54 5.73 -1.80
CA ASN A 41 9.61 6.67 -1.47
C ASN A 41 9.10 8.11 -1.40
N GLU A 42 8.21 8.51 -2.29
CA GLU A 42 7.62 9.85 -2.24
C GLU A 42 6.80 10.07 -0.97
N LEU A 43 6.08 9.02 -0.54
CA LEU A 43 5.40 9.05 0.76
C LEU A 43 6.41 9.23 1.89
N LEU A 44 7.52 8.48 1.86
CA LEU A 44 8.59 8.58 2.86
C LEU A 44 9.17 9.99 2.92
N GLN A 45 9.38 10.64 1.77
CA GLN A 45 9.96 11.98 1.71
C GLN A 45 9.15 13.02 2.48
N ILE A 46 7.85 12.84 2.58
CA ILE A 46 6.99 13.75 3.35
C ILE A 46 7.38 13.72 4.84
N PHE A 47 7.78 12.56 5.35
CA PHE A 47 8.07 12.36 6.77
C PHE A 47 9.57 12.37 7.10
N ARG A 48 10.41 12.28 6.08
CA ARG A 48 11.86 12.23 6.28
C ARG A 48 12.34 13.45 7.04
N PHE A 49 13.20 13.22 8.03
CA PHE A 49 13.78 14.25 8.90
C PHE A 49 12.78 14.97 9.81
N LYS A 50 11.56 14.51 9.93
CA LYS A 50 10.57 15.10 10.81
C LYS A 50 10.56 14.38 12.16
N SER A 51 10.38 15.18 13.23
CA SER A 51 10.15 14.64 14.56
C SER A 51 8.74 14.07 14.68
N GLU A 52 8.50 13.32 15.74
CA GLU A 52 7.18 12.80 16.05
C GLU A 52 6.15 13.92 16.16
N GLU A 53 6.52 15.01 16.80
CA GLU A 53 5.67 16.19 16.95
C GLU A 53 5.36 16.83 15.60
N ASP A 54 6.36 16.96 14.73
CA ASP A 54 6.18 17.51 13.39
C ASP A 54 5.22 16.65 12.56
N MET A 55 5.34 15.32 12.68
CA MET A 55 4.44 14.41 11.96
C MET A 55 3.00 14.54 12.44
N LYS A 56 2.78 14.69 13.75
CA LYS A 56 1.44 14.92 14.29
C LYS A 56 0.83 16.22 13.78
N LYS A 57 1.62 17.28 13.73
CA LYS A 57 1.20 18.57 13.19
C LYS A 57 0.83 18.48 11.72
N LEU A 58 1.67 17.79 10.94
CA LEU A 58 1.43 17.60 9.51
C LEU A 58 0.12 16.86 9.28
N MET A 59 -0.10 15.77 9.99
CA MET A 59 -1.30 14.95 9.82
C MET A 59 -2.58 15.65 10.30
N SER A 60 -2.45 16.72 11.08
CA SER A 60 -3.58 17.56 11.52
C SER A 60 -3.76 18.80 10.69
N SER A 61 -2.93 19.02 9.68
CA SER A 61 -2.94 20.20 8.82
C SER A 61 -3.49 19.88 7.43
N ASP A 62 -3.61 20.90 6.58
CA ASP A 62 -4.00 20.74 5.18
C ASP A 62 -3.00 19.90 4.38
N LYS A 63 -1.77 19.78 4.85
CA LYS A 63 -0.74 18.96 4.21
C LYS A 63 -1.04 17.46 4.28
N LYS A 64 -1.98 17.05 5.12
CA LYS A 64 -2.47 15.68 5.13
C LYS A 64 -2.94 15.25 3.74
N HIS A 65 -3.44 16.18 2.94
CA HIS A 65 -3.87 15.91 1.57
C HIS A 65 -2.72 15.37 0.69
N GLU A 66 -1.51 15.87 0.90
CA GLU A 66 -0.33 15.37 0.17
C GLU A 66 -0.05 13.92 0.53
N VAL A 67 -0.23 13.57 1.82
CA VAL A 67 -0.07 12.18 2.28
C VAL A 67 -1.12 11.28 1.63
N GLU A 68 -2.35 11.75 1.57
CA GLU A 68 -3.44 11.00 0.92
C GLU A 68 -3.14 10.74 -0.55
N GLU A 69 -2.61 11.73 -1.26
CA GLU A 69 -2.26 11.57 -2.68
C GLU A 69 -1.15 10.55 -2.90
N GLU A 70 -0.08 10.63 -2.10
CA GLU A 70 1.04 9.68 -2.24
C GLU A 70 0.63 8.27 -1.83
N LEU A 71 -0.18 8.16 -0.79
CA LEU A 71 -0.71 6.86 -0.38
C LEU A 71 -1.62 6.27 -1.48
N ALA A 72 -2.43 7.11 -2.10
CA ALA A 72 -3.28 6.71 -3.24
C ALA A 72 -2.43 6.23 -4.42
N ASP A 73 -1.31 6.91 -4.71
CA ASP A 73 -0.42 6.51 -5.79
C ASP A 73 0.21 5.14 -5.53
N VAL A 74 0.58 4.84 -4.27
CA VAL A 74 1.08 3.51 -3.91
C VAL A 74 0.01 2.46 -4.18
N LEU A 75 -1.21 2.70 -3.71
CA LEU A 75 -2.31 1.76 -3.91
C LEU A 75 -2.68 1.61 -5.38
N TYR A 76 -2.61 2.70 -6.14
CA TYR A 76 -2.85 2.68 -7.59
C TYR A 76 -1.97 1.64 -8.28
N PHE A 77 -0.67 1.63 -8.01
CA PHE A 77 0.23 0.66 -8.60
C PHE A 77 0.00 -0.75 -8.08
N VAL A 78 -0.34 -0.90 -6.81
CA VAL A 78 -0.70 -2.21 -6.23
C VAL A 78 -1.94 -2.77 -6.93
N LEU A 79 -2.96 -1.95 -7.09
CA LEU A 79 -4.20 -2.33 -7.78
C LEU A 79 -3.94 -2.69 -9.24
N ARG A 80 -3.14 -1.90 -9.93
CA ARG A 80 -2.79 -2.17 -11.33
C ARG A 80 -2.03 -3.48 -11.47
N PHE A 81 -1.04 -3.71 -10.60
CA PHE A 81 -0.28 -4.96 -10.60
C PHE A 81 -1.22 -6.16 -10.42
N ALA A 82 -2.10 -6.09 -9.45
CA ALA A 82 -3.03 -7.17 -9.16
C ALA A 82 -4.03 -7.37 -10.31
N GLN A 83 -4.53 -6.28 -10.89
CA GLN A 83 -5.48 -6.32 -11.99
C GLN A 83 -4.87 -6.97 -13.22
N MET A 84 -3.64 -6.60 -13.59
CA MET A 84 -3.00 -7.15 -14.78
C MET A 84 -2.55 -8.61 -14.63
N ASN A 85 -2.38 -9.07 -13.40
CA ASN A 85 -1.86 -10.40 -13.13
C ASN A 85 -2.85 -11.33 -12.43
N ASN A 86 -4.14 -10.98 -12.45
CA ASN A 86 -5.22 -11.81 -11.88
C ASN A 86 -4.98 -12.18 -10.42
N ILE A 87 -4.57 -11.22 -9.61
CA ILE A 87 -4.33 -11.43 -8.18
C ILE A 87 -5.55 -10.95 -7.39
N ASP A 88 -6.09 -11.83 -6.56
CA ASP A 88 -7.15 -11.49 -5.61
C ASP A 88 -6.50 -10.91 -4.35
N LEU A 89 -6.52 -9.58 -4.23
CA LEU A 89 -5.87 -8.89 -3.11
C LEU A 89 -6.53 -9.18 -1.77
N SER A 90 -7.84 -9.30 -1.75
CA SER A 90 -8.57 -9.60 -0.50
C SER A 90 -8.12 -10.93 0.07
N SER A 91 -8.07 -11.96 -0.77
CA SER A 91 -7.60 -13.28 -0.36
C SER A 91 -6.12 -13.27 -0.01
N ALA A 92 -5.29 -12.56 -0.80
CA ALA A 92 -3.85 -12.49 -0.55
C ALA A 92 -3.57 -11.86 0.81
N VAL A 93 -4.24 -10.76 1.14
CA VAL A 93 -4.06 -10.07 2.43
C VAL A 93 -4.58 -10.94 3.58
N SER A 94 -5.77 -11.53 3.42
CA SER A 94 -6.34 -12.41 4.45
C SER A 94 -5.45 -13.61 4.75
N ASN A 95 -4.93 -14.25 3.69
CA ASN A 95 -4.02 -15.38 3.84
C ASN A 95 -2.70 -14.97 4.48
N LYS A 96 -2.21 -13.79 4.13
CA LYS A 96 -0.98 -13.27 4.71
C LYS A 96 -1.14 -12.94 6.20
N ILE A 97 -2.28 -12.41 6.59
CA ILE A 97 -2.60 -12.17 8.01
C ILE A 97 -2.58 -13.48 8.80
N GLU A 98 -3.21 -14.53 8.27
CA GLU A 98 -3.19 -15.84 8.91
C GLU A 98 -1.77 -16.39 9.06
N LYS A 99 -0.97 -16.25 8.00
CA LYS A 99 0.43 -16.69 8.01
C LYS A 99 1.23 -15.90 9.04
N ASN A 100 1.01 -14.59 9.12
CA ASN A 100 1.69 -13.73 10.08
C ASN A 100 1.23 -14.00 11.50
N ASP A 101 -0.02 -14.37 11.71
CA ASP A 101 -0.53 -14.76 13.04
C ASP A 101 0.24 -15.97 13.59
N LYS A 102 0.61 -16.90 12.73
CA LYS A 102 1.43 -18.07 13.12
C LYS A 102 2.87 -17.66 13.43
N LYS A 103 3.44 -16.71 12.67
CA LYS A 103 4.81 -16.22 12.91
C LYS A 103 4.89 -15.33 14.15
N TYR A 104 3.86 -14.53 14.39
CA TYR A 104 3.81 -13.54 15.46
C TYR A 104 2.58 -13.79 16.34
N PRO A 105 2.55 -14.92 17.09
CA PRO A 105 1.40 -15.20 17.97
C PRO A 105 1.17 -14.05 18.93
N ALA A 106 -0.08 -13.59 19.04
CA ALA A 106 -0.43 -12.41 19.82
C ALA A 106 0.09 -12.49 21.26
N GLU A 107 -0.03 -13.65 21.91
CA GLU A 107 0.40 -13.85 23.29
C GLU A 107 1.91 -13.73 23.48
N LYS A 108 2.71 -13.89 22.39
CA LYS A 108 4.17 -13.79 22.46
C LYS A 108 4.71 -12.43 22.06
N VAL A 109 3.97 -11.68 21.23
CA VAL A 109 4.49 -10.45 20.63
C VAL A 109 3.78 -9.19 21.08
N LYS A 110 2.74 -9.31 21.88
CA LYS A 110 1.97 -8.16 22.35
C LYS A 110 2.89 -7.13 23.00
N GLY A 111 2.87 -5.91 22.45
CA GLY A 111 3.72 -4.83 22.93
C GLY A 111 5.18 -4.91 22.48
N CYS A 112 5.51 -5.81 21.54
CA CYS A 112 6.87 -6.01 21.06
C CYS A 112 6.90 -5.92 19.53
N ASN A 113 7.85 -5.18 18.96
CA ASN A 113 8.01 -5.06 17.50
C ASN A 113 9.21 -5.81 16.94
N LYS A 114 9.74 -6.79 17.67
CA LYS A 114 10.86 -7.61 17.21
C LYS A 114 10.44 -8.51 16.06
N LYS A 115 11.41 -8.91 15.24
CA LYS A 115 11.18 -9.90 14.20
C LYS A 115 10.86 -11.26 14.82
N TYR A 116 10.14 -12.11 14.07
CA TYR A 116 9.68 -13.40 14.63
C TYR A 116 10.81 -14.28 15.18
N ASN A 117 12.02 -14.12 14.68
CA ASN A 117 13.17 -14.89 15.16
C ASN A 117 13.89 -14.28 16.37
N GLU A 118 13.43 -13.13 16.85
CA GLU A 118 14.05 -12.42 17.98
C GLU A 118 13.41 -12.68 19.34
N TYR A 119 12.22 -13.28 19.38
CA TYR A 119 11.48 -13.51 20.62
C TYR A 119 11.23 -14.98 20.91
N ARG A 120 12.04 -15.84 20.40
CA ARG A 120 11.96 -17.27 20.70
C ARG A 120 12.41 -17.58 22.11
#